data_2e6b9135a87d3af448cb6a1b6dadd780
#
_entry.id   2e6b9135a87d3af448cb6a1b6dadd780
#
_cell.length_a   1.000
_cell.length_b   1.000
_cell.length_c   1.000
_cell.angle_alpha   90.00
_cell.angle_beta   90.00
_cell.angle_gamma   90.00
#
_symmetry.space_group_name_H-M   'P 1'
#
loop_
_entity.id
_entity.type
_entity.pdbx_description
1 polymer ?
#
loop_
_entity_poly.entity_id
_entity_poly.type
_entity_poly.pdbx_seq_one_letter_code
_entity_poly.pdbx_strand_id
1 'polypeptide(L)'
;MSDLYDVAIIGGGHNGLTAAAYLADAGLRVIVLEKLDVLGGAAVSTQAFDGVDAQLSRYSYLVSLLPKRIIDDLGLEIRLERRRYSSYTPVPGSDTGLLIDHGDPAATTASFAAIGAFEDAAAWRDFYSGTGRLATTLFPTVCDPLLTRREARAAVGDDRVWQAFIERPVGEAIESAFASDVVRGVALTDALIGTFAPNLDESLAANRCFLYHVIGGGTGDWDVPVGGMGAVSGELARAARLAGATLATGAEVTAITPDGEVSYTVGGEQRRLGATRILANVSPWTLDGLLGRGGTDRVAATGGSGPTVAKPEGAQLKVNLLLSRLPRLRGDVDPAAAFGGTFHINEGWRQLQAAYDSAAAGRIPDPLPAEIYCHTLTDPSILSPELRASGAHTLTLFGLHAPDRLTADRDQLQAAALASLNSVLAEPIEPLLMTDAAGAPCIETKTTHDLESALGLPGGNIFHGPLTWPFAEDDASLGTAAERWGVATTDPSILLCGAGAHRGGAVSGIGGHNAAMAVLEEL
;
A
#
# COMPACT_ATOMS: atom_id res chain seq x y z
N MET A 1 -19.83 -22.96 -27.68
CA MET A 1 -18.69 -22.16 -28.15
C MET A 1 -18.19 -21.44 -26.93
N SER A 2 -16.92 -21.58 -26.56
CA SER A 2 -16.32 -20.78 -25.48
C SER A 2 -16.35 -19.31 -25.92
N ASP A 3 -16.77 -18.41 -25.01
CA ASP A 3 -16.68 -16.99 -25.27
C ASP A 3 -15.22 -16.62 -25.51
N LEU A 4 -14.93 -15.96 -26.62
CA LEU A 4 -13.57 -15.49 -26.97
C LEU A 4 -13.47 -14.00 -26.67
N TYR A 5 -12.47 -13.62 -25.88
CA TYR A 5 -12.13 -12.25 -25.55
C TYR A 5 -10.76 -11.88 -26.14
N ASP A 6 -10.52 -10.61 -26.38
CA ASP A 6 -9.19 -10.13 -26.73
C ASP A 6 -8.30 -10.19 -25.47
N VAL A 7 -8.86 -9.77 -24.32
CA VAL A 7 -8.14 -9.74 -23.04
C VAL A 7 -9.02 -10.27 -21.91
N ALA A 8 -8.47 -11.22 -21.13
CA ALA A 8 -9.00 -11.64 -19.84
C ALA A 8 -8.12 -11.11 -18.70
N ILE A 9 -8.73 -10.43 -17.73
CA ILE A 9 -8.04 -9.86 -16.56
C ILE A 9 -8.43 -10.66 -15.34
N ILE A 10 -7.44 -11.18 -14.60
CA ILE A 10 -7.64 -11.99 -13.41
C ILE A 10 -7.47 -11.14 -12.18
N GLY A 11 -8.57 -10.85 -11.49
CA GLY A 11 -8.65 -9.99 -10.31
C GLY A 11 -9.14 -8.58 -10.62
N GLY A 12 -10.27 -8.20 -10.01
CA GLY A 12 -10.96 -6.91 -10.14
C GLY A 12 -10.51 -5.85 -9.13
N GLY A 13 -9.24 -5.89 -8.69
CA GLY A 13 -8.64 -4.82 -7.91
C GLY A 13 -8.35 -3.57 -8.76
N HIS A 14 -7.96 -2.47 -8.12
CA HIS A 14 -7.76 -1.17 -8.78
C HIS A 14 -6.88 -1.23 -10.04
N ASN A 15 -5.79 -2.00 -10.05
CA ASN A 15 -4.94 -2.16 -11.23
C ASN A 15 -5.65 -2.90 -12.37
N GLY A 16 -6.36 -4.01 -12.06
CA GLY A 16 -7.13 -4.74 -13.08
C GLY A 16 -8.25 -3.88 -13.69
N LEU A 17 -8.92 -3.07 -12.87
CA LEU A 17 -9.94 -2.11 -13.33
C LEU A 17 -9.34 -1.01 -14.21
N THR A 18 -8.15 -0.51 -13.87
CA THR A 18 -7.40 0.44 -14.69
C THR A 18 -7.07 -0.17 -16.05
N ALA A 19 -6.50 -1.36 -16.11
CA ALA A 19 -6.21 -2.05 -17.36
C ALA A 19 -7.47 -2.27 -18.21
N ALA A 20 -8.55 -2.71 -17.56
CA ALA A 20 -9.83 -2.94 -18.23
C ALA A 20 -10.38 -1.66 -18.88
N ALA A 21 -10.28 -0.52 -18.18
CA ALA A 21 -10.75 0.76 -18.71
C ALA A 21 -9.98 1.19 -19.98
N TYR A 22 -8.64 1.19 -19.92
CA TYR A 22 -7.82 1.56 -21.08
C TYR A 22 -8.01 0.63 -22.28
N LEU A 23 -8.04 -0.69 -22.05
CA LEU A 23 -8.14 -1.66 -23.15
C LEU A 23 -9.53 -1.67 -23.78
N ALA A 24 -10.59 -1.56 -22.97
CA ALA A 24 -11.94 -1.49 -23.51
C ALA A 24 -12.21 -0.16 -24.23
N ASP A 25 -11.66 0.96 -23.76
CA ASP A 25 -11.74 2.26 -24.45
C ASP A 25 -11.04 2.22 -25.83
N ALA A 26 -9.98 1.44 -25.94
CA ALA A 26 -9.30 1.16 -27.21
C ALA A 26 -10.09 0.20 -28.15
N GLY A 27 -11.28 -0.25 -27.75
CA GLY A 27 -12.17 -1.09 -28.55
C GLY A 27 -11.96 -2.60 -28.42
N LEU A 28 -11.14 -3.06 -27.49
CA LEU A 28 -10.92 -4.49 -27.25
C LEU A 28 -12.07 -5.10 -26.44
N ARG A 29 -12.37 -6.38 -26.69
CA ARG A 29 -13.31 -7.17 -25.90
C ARG A 29 -12.60 -7.63 -24.61
N VAL A 30 -12.89 -6.96 -23.50
CA VAL A 30 -12.25 -7.19 -22.19
C VAL A 30 -13.21 -7.82 -21.21
N ILE A 31 -12.76 -8.83 -20.48
CA ILE A 31 -13.44 -9.37 -19.31
C ILE A 31 -12.53 -9.33 -18.08
N VAL A 32 -13.08 -8.89 -16.94
CA VAL A 32 -12.46 -8.99 -15.62
C VAL A 32 -13.17 -10.09 -14.85
N LEU A 33 -12.40 -11.03 -14.30
CA LEU A 33 -12.87 -12.11 -13.43
C LEU A 33 -12.43 -11.83 -11.99
N GLU A 34 -13.38 -11.51 -11.11
CA GLU A 34 -13.15 -11.24 -9.69
C GLU A 34 -13.80 -12.33 -8.82
N LYS A 35 -13.01 -12.93 -7.92
CA LYS A 35 -13.51 -14.00 -7.04
C LYS A 35 -14.53 -13.54 -6.00
N LEU A 36 -14.40 -12.29 -5.54
CA LEU A 36 -15.32 -11.70 -4.56
C LEU A 36 -16.59 -11.17 -5.23
N ASP A 37 -17.63 -10.95 -4.45
CA ASP A 37 -18.87 -10.34 -4.92
C ASP A 37 -18.74 -8.82 -5.15
N VAL A 38 -17.61 -8.22 -4.75
CA VAL A 38 -17.31 -6.79 -4.85
C VAL A 38 -15.99 -6.56 -5.59
N LEU A 39 -15.95 -5.48 -6.36
CA LEU A 39 -14.74 -5.01 -7.05
C LEU A 39 -13.92 -4.10 -6.13
N GLY A 40 -12.63 -3.93 -6.44
CA GLY A 40 -11.74 -2.98 -5.78
C GLY A 40 -10.56 -3.63 -5.05
N GLY A 41 -10.61 -4.92 -4.77
CA GLY A 41 -9.55 -5.63 -4.05
C GLY A 41 -9.29 -5.02 -2.66
N ALA A 42 -8.05 -4.56 -2.40
CA ALA A 42 -7.69 -3.89 -1.14
C ALA A 42 -8.17 -2.43 -1.05
N ALA A 43 -8.65 -1.83 -2.16
CA ALA A 43 -9.13 -0.45 -2.20
C ALA A 43 -10.66 -0.38 -2.08
N VAL A 44 -11.20 -0.87 -0.97
CA VAL A 44 -12.64 -0.90 -0.71
C VAL A 44 -13.01 -0.17 0.58
N SER A 45 -14.20 0.43 0.59
CA SER A 45 -14.85 0.93 1.81
C SER A 45 -15.97 -0.04 2.21
N THR A 46 -16.16 -0.23 3.51
CA THR A 46 -17.18 -1.15 4.03
C THR A 46 -17.73 -0.66 5.37
N GLN A 47 -18.97 -1.02 5.66
CA GLN A 47 -19.53 -0.96 7.01
C GLN A 47 -18.97 -2.17 7.79
N ALA A 48 -17.95 -1.92 8.62
CA ALA A 48 -17.25 -2.98 9.34
C ALA A 48 -17.97 -3.41 10.63
N PHE A 49 -18.89 -2.58 11.13
CA PHE A 49 -19.58 -2.77 12.40
C PHE A 49 -21.08 -2.90 12.19
N ASP A 50 -21.69 -3.88 12.84
CA ASP A 50 -23.11 -4.19 12.64
C ASP A 50 -24.01 -3.01 13.03
N GLY A 51 -24.92 -2.61 12.14
CA GLY A 51 -25.85 -1.52 12.33
C GLY A 51 -25.23 -0.13 12.48
N VAL A 52 -23.93 0.03 12.22
CA VAL A 52 -23.22 1.32 12.30
C VAL A 52 -22.94 1.85 10.90
N ASP A 53 -23.49 3.01 10.56
CA ASP A 53 -23.34 3.63 9.23
C ASP A 53 -22.03 4.46 9.16
N ALA A 54 -20.91 3.73 9.14
CA ALA A 54 -19.56 4.24 8.94
C ALA A 54 -18.87 3.44 7.86
N GLN A 55 -18.43 4.11 6.77
CA GLN A 55 -17.77 3.50 5.62
C GLN A 55 -16.26 3.53 5.80
N LEU A 56 -15.69 2.50 6.43
CA LEU A 56 -14.26 2.43 6.68
C LEU A 56 -13.48 1.97 5.45
N SER A 57 -12.36 2.62 5.15
CA SER A 57 -11.35 2.09 4.24
C SER A 57 -10.71 0.86 4.86
N ARG A 58 -11.16 -0.35 4.43
CA ARG A 58 -10.94 -1.58 5.19
C ARG A 58 -9.50 -2.03 5.23
N TYR A 59 -8.76 -1.92 4.11
CA TYR A 59 -7.39 -2.43 3.98
C TYR A 59 -6.37 -1.33 3.67
N SER A 60 -6.65 -0.46 2.71
CA SER A 60 -5.87 0.73 2.38
C SER A 60 -6.57 1.99 2.89
N TYR A 61 -5.91 3.19 2.84
CA TYR A 61 -6.49 4.37 3.49
C TYR A 61 -6.11 5.72 2.88
N LEU A 62 -4.97 5.84 2.22
CA LEU A 62 -4.49 7.08 1.59
C LEU A 62 -4.06 6.83 0.14
N VAL A 63 -4.00 7.90 -0.63
CA VAL A 63 -3.58 7.91 -2.03
C VAL A 63 -2.39 8.85 -2.19
N SER A 64 -1.31 8.35 -2.79
CA SER A 64 -0.12 9.12 -3.17
C SER A 64 0.34 8.74 -4.58
N LEU A 65 0.35 7.45 -4.88
CA LEU A 65 0.94 6.90 -6.11
C LEU A 65 -0.03 6.80 -7.29
N LEU A 66 -1.28 7.28 -7.20
CA LEU A 66 -2.20 7.32 -8.34
C LEU A 66 -1.83 8.51 -9.24
N PRO A 67 -1.27 8.26 -10.45
CA PRO A 67 -0.83 9.34 -11.33
C PRO A 67 -2.00 10.17 -11.85
N LYS A 68 -1.81 11.48 -11.89
CA LYS A 68 -2.79 12.40 -12.49
C LYS A 68 -3.12 12.02 -13.93
N ARG A 69 -2.16 11.47 -14.68
CA ARG A 69 -2.37 10.96 -16.03
C ARG A 69 -3.50 9.92 -16.09
N ILE A 70 -3.50 8.93 -15.18
CA ILE A 70 -4.56 7.92 -15.15
C ILE A 70 -5.92 8.54 -14.81
N ILE A 71 -5.94 9.52 -13.88
CA ILE A 71 -7.17 10.24 -13.52
C ILE A 71 -7.72 10.99 -14.74
N ASP A 72 -6.86 11.73 -15.43
CA ASP A 72 -7.25 12.55 -16.58
C ASP A 72 -7.66 11.69 -17.78
N ASP A 73 -6.85 10.69 -18.15
CA ASP A 73 -7.09 9.83 -19.30
C ASP A 73 -8.43 9.08 -19.20
N LEU A 74 -8.75 8.59 -18.00
CA LEU A 74 -9.97 7.80 -17.76
C LEU A 74 -11.17 8.64 -17.30
N GLY A 75 -11.01 9.96 -17.18
CA GLY A 75 -12.06 10.87 -16.72
C GLY A 75 -12.61 10.48 -15.35
N LEU A 76 -11.71 10.18 -14.39
CA LEU A 76 -12.11 9.75 -13.05
C LEU A 76 -12.51 10.94 -12.19
N GLU A 77 -13.66 10.85 -11.53
CA GLU A 77 -14.16 11.87 -10.63
C GLU A 77 -13.67 11.60 -9.18
N ILE A 78 -12.34 11.48 -9.01
CA ILE A 78 -11.71 11.24 -7.71
C ILE A 78 -11.34 12.57 -7.08
N ARG A 79 -11.82 12.81 -5.88
CA ARG A 79 -11.46 13.97 -5.08
C ARG A 79 -10.50 13.55 -3.97
N LEU A 80 -9.33 14.19 -3.93
CA LEU A 80 -8.29 13.98 -2.92
C LEU A 80 -8.15 15.27 -2.09
N GLU A 81 -8.12 15.14 -0.76
CA GLU A 81 -7.95 16.25 0.17
C GLU A 81 -6.59 16.16 0.86
N ARG A 82 -5.83 17.26 0.76
CA ARG A 82 -4.53 17.40 1.39
C ARG A 82 -4.65 17.52 2.90
N ARG A 83 -3.83 16.76 3.64
CA ARG A 83 -3.70 16.93 5.10
C ARG A 83 -2.80 18.14 5.39
N ARG A 84 -3.19 18.93 6.39
CA ARG A 84 -2.36 20.07 6.84
C ARG A 84 -1.08 19.61 7.52
N TYR A 85 -1.21 18.62 8.40
CA TYR A 85 -0.09 18.09 9.17
C TYR A 85 0.50 16.87 8.45
N SER A 86 1.84 16.79 8.41
CA SER A 86 2.51 15.56 7.95
C SER A 86 2.39 14.49 9.01
N SER A 87 2.87 14.80 10.23
CA SER A 87 2.91 13.81 11.31
C SER A 87 2.96 14.45 12.69
N TYR A 88 2.59 13.64 13.69
CA TYR A 88 2.89 13.87 15.10
C TYR A 88 3.48 12.60 15.72
N THR A 89 4.59 12.75 16.43
CA THR A 89 5.29 11.64 17.09
C THR A 89 5.50 11.98 18.56
N PRO A 90 4.72 11.41 19.50
CA PRO A 90 4.95 11.60 20.92
C PRO A 90 6.29 11.01 21.33
N VAL A 91 7.02 11.71 22.19
CA VAL A 91 8.26 11.20 22.78
C VAL A 91 7.88 10.24 23.93
N PRO A 92 8.29 8.96 23.88
CA PRO A 92 7.94 8.00 24.92
C PRO A 92 8.32 8.48 26.33
N GLY A 93 7.36 8.41 27.26
CA GLY A 93 7.56 8.82 28.66
C GLY A 93 7.62 10.33 28.89
N SER A 94 7.29 11.15 27.88
CA SER A 94 7.27 12.61 27.95
C SER A 94 5.87 13.16 27.62
N ASP A 95 5.65 14.43 27.98
CA ASP A 95 4.45 15.18 27.58
C ASP A 95 4.70 16.02 26.31
N THR A 96 5.81 15.78 25.61
CA THR A 96 6.17 16.45 24.36
C THR A 96 6.14 15.49 23.17
N GLY A 97 6.11 16.05 21.97
CA GLY A 97 6.17 15.30 20.73
C GLY A 97 6.63 16.16 19.56
N LEU A 98 7.01 15.50 18.48
CA LEU A 98 7.42 16.15 17.23
C LEU A 98 6.20 16.32 16.32
N LEU A 99 5.77 17.56 16.11
CA LEU A 99 4.72 17.91 15.14
C LEU A 99 5.35 18.51 13.87
N ILE A 100 5.04 17.91 12.73
CA ILE A 100 5.42 18.43 11.42
C ILE A 100 4.19 19.07 10.77
N ASP A 101 4.15 20.40 10.73
CA ASP A 101 3.08 21.21 10.17
C ASP A 101 3.52 21.82 8.83
N HIS A 102 2.94 21.36 7.73
CA HIS A 102 3.20 21.92 6.39
C HIS A 102 2.73 23.37 6.25
N GLY A 103 1.69 23.75 7.01
CA GLY A 103 1.11 25.09 7.01
C GLY A 103 1.91 26.10 7.83
N ASP A 104 2.79 25.64 8.75
CA ASP A 104 3.59 26.49 9.63
C ASP A 104 5.00 25.96 9.89
N PRO A 105 5.97 26.34 9.04
CA PRO A 105 7.37 25.94 9.22
C PRO A 105 8.01 26.44 10.53
N ALA A 106 7.51 27.54 11.10
CA ALA A 106 8.02 28.05 12.37
C ALA A 106 7.55 27.17 13.55
N ALA A 107 6.28 26.74 13.54
CA ALA A 107 5.74 25.77 14.49
C ALA A 107 6.50 24.42 14.39
N THR A 108 6.77 23.93 13.17
CA THR A 108 7.60 22.75 12.96
C THR A 108 8.98 22.90 13.59
N THR A 109 9.69 24.03 13.35
CA THR A 109 11.01 24.27 13.95
C THR A 109 10.96 24.34 15.47
N ALA A 110 9.93 24.97 16.04
CA ALA A 110 9.71 25.02 17.50
C ALA A 110 9.44 23.61 18.08
N SER A 111 8.76 22.77 17.33
CA SER A 111 8.49 21.37 17.73
C SER A 111 9.77 20.54 17.81
N PHE A 112 10.70 20.66 16.87
CA PHE A 112 12.04 20.05 16.98
C PHE A 112 12.77 20.51 18.24
N ALA A 113 12.72 21.81 18.55
CA ALA A 113 13.34 22.34 19.76
C ALA A 113 12.70 21.78 21.04
N ALA A 114 11.37 21.62 21.06
CA ALA A 114 10.63 21.08 22.20
C ALA A 114 11.01 19.65 22.58
N ILE A 115 11.45 18.84 21.62
CA ILE A 115 11.95 17.48 21.84
C ILE A 115 13.48 17.42 22.00
N GLY A 116 14.16 18.56 22.08
CA GLY A 116 15.64 18.64 22.20
C GLY A 116 16.39 18.32 20.90
N ALA A 117 15.73 18.35 19.72
CA ALA A 117 16.31 18.02 18.41
C ALA A 117 16.46 19.25 17.50
N PHE A 118 16.84 20.40 18.05
CA PHE A 118 16.89 21.68 17.33
C PHE A 118 17.76 21.62 16.05
N GLU A 119 18.91 20.95 16.12
CA GLU A 119 19.83 20.82 14.98
C GLU A 119 19.21 19.97 13.85
N ASP A 120 18.37 19.01 14.18
CA ASP A 120 17.73 18.14 13.20
C ASP A 120 16.67 18.86 12.36
N ALA A 121 16.18 20.03 12.78
CA ALA A 121 15.20 20.81 12.02
C ALA A 121 15.72 21.29 10.66
N ALA A 122 17.01 21.68 10.58
CA ALA A 122 17.64 22.03 9.31
C ALA A 122 17.94 20.79 8.48
N ALA A 123 18.50 19.75 9.11
CA ALA A 123 18.81 18.48 8.47
C ALA A 123 17.56 17.80 7.87
N TRP A 124 16.40 17.91 8.54
CA TRP A 124 15.11 17.43 8.04
C TRP A 124 14.73 18.04 6.69
N ARG A 125 14.85 19.37 6.58
CA ARG A 125 14.56 20.06 5.30
C ARG A 125 15.51 19.63 4.19
N ASP A 126 16.80 19.49 4.52
CA ASP A 126 17.81 19.07 3.54
C ASP A 126 17.60 17.62 3.08
N PHE A 127 17.29 16.72 4.00
CA PHE A 127 16.98 15.31 3.73
C PHE A 127 15.79 15.19 2.78
N TYR A 128 14.66 15.83 3.10
CA TYR A 128 13.45 15.78 2.26
C TYR A 128 13.56 16.63 0.98
N SER A 129 14.46 17.58 0.91
CA SER A 129 14.83 18.21 -0.37
C SER A 129 15.51 17.20 -1.31
N GLY A 130 16.29 16.27 -0.78
CA GLY A 130 16.89 15.17 -1.53
C GLY A 130 15.82 14.22 -2.08
N THR A 131 14.87 13.78 -1.25
CA THR A 131 13.75 12.92 -1.69
C THR A 131 12.86 13.62 -2.70
N GLY A 132 12.64 14.94 -2.55
CA GLY A 132 11.89 15.77 -3.50
C GLY A 132 12.50 15.79 -4.91
N ARG A 133 13.83 15.71 -5.04
CA ARG A 133 14.49 15.57 -6.35
C ARG A 133 14.18 14.20 -6.99
N LEU A 134 14.19 13.12 -6.20
CA LEU A 134 13.79 11.82 -6.69
C LEU A 134 12.32 11.83 -7.12
N ALA A 135 11.44 12.41 -6.31
CA ALA A 135 10.01 12.50 -6.58
C ALA A 135 9.72 13.24 -7.90
N THR A 136 10.26 14.45 -8.06
CA THR A 136 10.04 15.28 -9.26
C THR A 136 10.64 14.68 -10.53
N THR A 137 11.65 13.81 -10.40
CA THR A 137 12.32 13.19 -11.55
C THR A 137 11.74 11.82 -11.90
N LEU A 138 11.54 10.95 -10.89
CA LEU A 138 11.18 9.55 -11.14
C LEU A 138 9.66 9.35 -11.25
N PHE A 139 8.84 10.08 -10.47
CA PHE A 139 7.40 9.87 -10.51
C PHE A 139 6.77 10.16 -11.87
N PRO A 140 7.15 11.22 -12.64
CA PRO A 140 6.60 11.43 -13.97
C PRO A 140 6.83 10.27 -14.95
N THR A 141 7.84 9.43 -14.71
CA THR A 141 8.19 8.31 -15.62
C THR A 141 7.42 7.02 -15.35
N VAL A 142 6.61 6.95 -14.28
CA VAL A 142 5.96 5.69 -13.89
C VAL A 142 4.91 5.18 -14.87
N CYS A 143 4.39 6.07 -15.72
CA CYS A 143 3.46 5.76 -16.81
C CYS A 143 4.11 5.81 -18.21
N ASP A 144 5.43 5.70 -18.29
CA ASP A 144 6.19 5.64 -19.54
C ASP A 144 6.98 4.31 -19.61
N PRO A 145 7.58 3.90 -20.73
CA PRO A 145 8.53 2.79 -20.77
C PRO A 145 9.64 2.95 -19.74
N LEU A 146 10.16 1.82 -19.21
CA LEU A 146 11.18 1.82 -18.17
C LEU A 146 12.44 2.54 -18.66
N LEU A 147 12.93 3.47 -17.85
CA LEU A 147 14.31 3.94 -17.95
C LEU A 147 15.24 2.82 -17.46
N THR A 148 16.47 2.76 -17.98
CA THR A 148 17.54 1.98 -17.36
C THR A 148 18.03 2.68 -16.08
N ARG A 149 18.72 1.94 -15.20
CA ARG A 149 19.34 2.50 -13.98
C ARG A 149 20.25 3.70 -14.31
N ARG A 150 21.05 3.58 -15.37
CA ARG A 150 21.94 4.65 -15.84
C ARG A 150 21.18 5.88 -16.31
N GLU A 151 20.09 5.71 -17.07
CA GLU A 151 19.25 6.81 -17.53
C GLU A 151 18.52 7.49 -16.37
N ALA A 152 17.97 6.70 -15.42
CA ALA A 152 17.33 7.22 -14.23
C ALA A 152 18.31 8.02 -13.35
N ARG A 153 19.54 7.50 -13.14
CA ARG A 153 20.62 8.22 -12.43
C ARG A 153 20.99 9.52 -13.12
N ALA A 154 21.14 9.48 -14.45
CA ALA A 154 21.45 10.67 -15.23
C ALA A 154 20.34 11.72 -15.16
N ALA A 155 19.07 11.28 -15.17
CA ALA A 155 17.91 12.17 -15.03
C ALA A 155 17.85 12.84 -13.65
N VAL A 156 18.13 12.11 -12.57
CA VAL A 156 18.21 12.66 -11.19
C VAL A 156 19.34 13.69 -11.07
N GLY A 157 20.48 13.44 -11.72
CA GLY A 157 21.59 14.42 -11.85
C GLY A 157 22.26 14.80 -10.52
N ASP A 158 22.02 14.06 -9.45
CA ASP A 158 22.63 14.27 -8.13
C ASP A 158 23.15 12.96 -7.57
N ASP A 159 24.46 12.76 -7.69
CA ASP A 159 25.12 11.53 -7.26
C ASP A 159 25.04 11.30 -5.74
N ARG A 160 24.94 12.35 -4.93
CA ARG A 160 24.82 12.20 -3.47
C ARG A 160 23.45 11.67 -3.10
N VAL A 161 22.40 12.22 -3.70
CA VAL A 161 21.03 11.75 -3.53
C VAL A 161 20.90 10.32 -4.03
N TRP A 162 21.46 10.02 -5.21
CA TRP A 162 21.43 8.66 -5.78
C TRP A 162 22.11 7.64 -4.86
N GLN A 163 23.33 7.94 -4.40
CA GLN A 163 24.06 7.06 -3.47
C GLN A 163 23.30 6.85 -2.15
N ALA A 164 22.75 7.92 -1.58
CA ALA A 164 22.07 7.88 -0.29
C ALA A 164 20.79 7.05 -0.28
N PHE A 165 20.01 7.09 -1.37
CA PHE A 165 18.67 6.51 -1.40
C PHE A 165 18.54 5.26 -2.30
N ILE A 166 19.47 5.06 -3.26
CA ILE A 166 19.36 3.98 -4.25
C ILE A 166 20.48 2.93 -4.10
N GLU A 167 21.74 3.35 -3.77
CA GLU A 167 22.89 2.45 -3.79
C GLU A 167 23.32 1.94 -2.40
N ARG A 168 22.93 2.64 -1.33
CA ARG A 168 23.29 2.29 0.04
C ARG A 168 22.04 2.21 0.91
N PRO A 169 22.07 1.44 2.02
CA PRO A 169 20.95 1.38 2.95
C PRO A 169 20.47 2.77 3.34
N VAL A 170 19.16 3.04 3.17
CA VAL A 170 18.55 4.34 3.54
C VAL A 170 18.79 4.69 5.01
N GLY A 171 18.89 3.67 5.85
CA GLY A 171 19.23 3.84 7.27
C GLY A 171 20.57 4.53 7.51
N GLU A 172 21.58 4.31 6.66
CA GLU A 172 22.87 5.03 6.75
C GLU A 172 22.71 6.53 6.45
N ALA A 173 21.88 6.87 5.46
CA ALA A 173 21.56 8.25 5.16
C ALA A 173 20.84 8.94 6.32
N ILE A 174 19.89 8.23 6.94
CA ILE A 174 19.13 8.68 8.12
C ILE A 174 20.06 8.87 9.34
N GLU A 175 20.91 7.89 9.64
CA GLU A 175 21.87 8.01 10.76
C GLU A 175 22.85 9.16 10.58
N SER A 176 23.28 9.40 9.34
CA SER A 176 24.18 10.50 9.00
C SER A 176 23.50 11.85 9.07
N ALA A 177 22.21 11.94 8.73
CA ALA A 177 21.47 13.19 8.68
C ALA A 177 21.03 13.68 10.06
N PHE A 178 20.59 12.77 10.95
CA PHE A 178 19.90 13.12 12.18
C PHE A 178 20.63 12.62 13.43
N ALA A 179 20.52 13.38 14.52
CA ALA A 179 21.06 13.01 15.83
C ALA A 179 19.99 12.38 16.75
N SER A 180 18.74 12.86 16.66
CA SER A 180 17.63 12.43 17.51
C SER A 180 17.14 11.04 17.14
N ASP A 181 16.95 10.19 18.15
CA ASP A 181 16.38 8.85 18.02
C ASP A 181 14.96 8.88 17.41
N VAL A 182 14.13 9.83 17.86
CA VAL A 182 12.76 10.04 17.37
C VAL A 182 12.77 10.48 15.91
N VAL A 183 13.60 11.47 15.55
CA VAL A 183 13.66 11.99 14.17
C VAL A 183 14.14 10.91 13.19
N ARG A 184 15.16 10.13 13.57
CA ARG A 184 15.62 8.99 12.77
C ARG A 184 14.51 7.96 12.56
N GLY A 185 13.78 7.66 13.61
CA GLY A 185 12.69 6.68 13.55
C GLY A 185 11.58 7.12 12.61
N VAL A 186 11.09 8.36 12.76
CA VAL A 186 10.05 8.93 11.87
C VAL A 186 10.50 8.92 10.40
N ALA A 187 11.76 9.25 10.12
CA ALA A 187 12.27 9.20 8.75
C ALA A 187 12.36 7.77 8.19
N LEU A 188 12.53 6.74 9.06
CA LEU A 188 12.66 5.36 8.62
C LEU A 188 11.32 4.68 8.38
N THR A 189 10.21 5.12 9.01
CA THR A 189 8.92 4.42 8.95
C THR A 189 8.40 4.23 7.52
N ASP A 190 8.61 5.19 6.63
CA ASP A 190 8.27 5.07 5.20
C ASP A 190 8.98 3.88 4.50
N ALA A 191 10.08 3.39 5.07
CA ALA A 191 10.81 2.24 4.56
C ALA A 191 10.26 0.89 5.07
N LEU A 192 9.37 0.90 6.07
CA LEU A 192 8.93 -0.29 6.80
C LEU A 192 7.46 -0.64 6.59
N ILE A 193 6.68 0.22 5.95
CA ILE A 193 5.25 -0.02 5.68
C ILE A 193 5.10 -1.18 4.68
N GLY A 194 4.67 -2.34 5.18
CA GLY A 194 4.54 -3.54 4.36
C GLY A 194 5.87 -4.26 4.05
N THR A 195 6.99 -3.78 4.59
CA THR A 195 8.32 -4.37 4.40
C THR A 195 8.93 -4.77 5.75
N PHE A 196 9.36 -6.02 5.87
CA PHE A 196 10.03 -6.54 7.05
C PHE A 196 11.54 -6.44 6.86
N ALA A 197 12.15 -5.39 7.41
CA ALA A 197 13.56 -5.10 7.24
C ALA A 197 14.18 -4.48 8.51
N PRO A 198 15.49 -4.69 8.79
CA PRO A 198 16.21 -3.98 9.84
C PRO A 198 16.45 -2.53 9.44
N ASN A 199 16.84 -1.68 10.42
CA ASN A 199 17.14 -0.27 10.14
C ASN A 199 18.26 -0.08 9.09
N LEU A 200 19.26 -0.95 9.09
CA LEU A 200 20.37 -0.95 8.11
C LEU A 200 20.23 -2.17 7.19
N ASP A 201 19.29 -2.09 6.27
CA ASP A 201 18.96 -3.18 5.35
C ASP A 201 19.89 -3.18 4.11
N GLU A 202 20.89 -4.06 4.10
CA GLU A 202 21.82 -4.23 2.98
C GLU A 202 21.15 -4.80 1.71
N SER A 203 19.97 -5.41 1.83
CA SER A 203 19.21 -5.91 0.68
C SER A 203 18.55 -4.80 -0.13
N LEU A 204 18.50 -3.58 0.42
CA LEU A 204 17.83 -2.41 -0.13
C LEU A 204 16.31 -2.59 -0.34
N ALA A 205 15.68 -3.58 0.31
CA ALA A 205 14.22 -3.73 0.29
C ALA A 205 13.56 -2.54 1.00
N ALA A 206 14.13 -2.11 2.13
CA ALA A 206 13.74 -0.90 2.85
C ALA A 206 13.86 0.36 1.97
N ASN A 207 14.92 0.46 1.16
CA ASN A 207 15.10 1.59 0.22
C ASN A 207 14.01 1.63 -0.85
N ARG A 208 13.64 0.47 -1.43
CA ARG A 208 12.56 0.41 -2.43
C ARG A 208 11.23 0.80 -1.83
N CYS A 209 10.93 0.34 -0.63
CA CYS A 209 9.73 0.73 0.11
C CYS A 209 9.73 2.23 0.39
N PHE A 210 10.83 2.77 0.94
CA PHE A 210 11.01 4.20 1.20
C PHE A 210 10.79 5.03 -0.06
N LEU A 211 11.42 4.66 -1.18
CA LEU A 211 11.31 5.40 -2.44
C LEU A 211 9.86 5.56 -2.87
N TYR A 212 9.09 4.48 -2.89
CA TYR A 212 7.67 4.55 -3.28
C TYR A 212 6.82 5.39 -2.32
N HIS A 213 7.19 5.47 -1.05
CA HIS A 213 6.49 6.33 -0.09
C HIS A 213 6.79 7.81 -0.26
N VAL A 214 8.01 8.16 -0.74
CA VAL A 214 8.44 9.57 -0.85
C VAL A 214 8.37 10.16 -2.25
N ILE A 215 8.01 9.39 -3.29
CA ILE A 215 7.93 9.93 -4.66
C ILE A 215 6.49 10.17 -5.16
N GLY A 216 5.48 9.68 -4.47
CA GLY A 216 4.10 9.76 -4.93
C GLY A 216 3.65 11.17 -5.28
N GLY A 217 2.87 11.32 -6.35
CA GLY A 217 2.42 12.62 -6.84
C GLY A 217 3.54 13.57 -7.31
N GLY A 218 4.81 13.14 -7.29
CA GLY A 218 5.98 13.99 -7.53
C GLY A 218 6.38 14.83 -6.31
N THR A 219 5.73 14.67 -5.17
CA THR A 219 5.95 15.42 -3.93
C THR A 219 6.16 14.54 -2.70
N GLY A 220 5.71 13.29 -2.74
CA GLY A 220 5.68 12.38 -1.60
C GLY A 220 4.53 12.62 -0.63
N ASP A 221 3.57 13.46 -1.00
CA ASP A 221 2.40 13.71 -0.17
C ASP A 221 1.39 12.57 -0.24
N TRP A 222 0.70 12.33 0.87
CA TRP A 222 -0.35 11.33 1.01
C TRP A 222 -1.68 12.00 1.31
N ASP A 223 -2.61 11.91 0.35
CA ASP A 223 -3.89 12.60 0.40
C ASP A 223 -5.03 11.65 0.80
N VAL A 224 -6.09 12.21 1.40
CA VAL A 224 -7.28 11.48 1.83
C VAL A 224 -8.28 11.44 0.68
N PRO A 225 -8.68 10.24 0.21
CA PRO A 225 -9.75 10.13 -0.79
C PRO A 225 -11.11 10.43 -0.14
N VAL A 226 -11.81 11.41 -0.68
CA VAL A 226 -13.16 11.77 -0.20
C VAL A 226 -14.13 10.63 -0.51
N GLY A 227 -14.84 10.16 0.52
CA GLY A 227 -15.68 8.96 0.47
C GLY A 227 -14.92 7.65 0.69
N GLY A 228 -13.65 7.73 1.07
CA GLY A 228 -12.79 6.57 1.37
C GLY A 228 -12.24 5.89 0.12
N MET A 229 -11.51 4.79 0.33
CA MET A 229 -10.84 4.07 -0.76
C MET A 229 -11.81 3.42 -1.75
N GLY A 230 -13.03 3.10 -1.30
CA GLY A 230 -14.08 2.58 -2.17
C GLY A 230 -14.53 3.57 -3.24
N ALA A 231 -14.41 4.88 -3.00
CA ALA A 231 -14.68 5.89 -4.01
C ALA A 231 -13.67 5.81 -5.17
N VAL A 232 -12.38 5.56 -4.86
CA VAL A 232 -11.32 5.42 -5.88
C VAL A 232 -11.57 4.19 -6.76
N SER A 233 -11.75 3.02 -6.16
CA SER A 233 -12.00 1.78 -6.93
C SER A 233 -13.36 1.79 -7.62
N GLY A 234 -14.37 2.45 -7.04
CA GLY A 234 -15.69 2.65 -7.64
C GLY A 234 -15.62 3.45 -8.93
N GLU A 235 -14.84 4.52 -8.97
CA GLU A 235 -14.61 5.32 -10.17
C GLU A 235 -13.86 4.54 -11.27
N LEU A 236 -12.83 3.77 -10.89
CA LEU A 236 -12.15 2.88 -11.85
C LEU A 236 -13.11 1.82 -12.41
N ALA A 237 -13.97 1.22 -11.59
CA ALA A 237 -14.98 0.27 -12.05
C ALA A 237 -16.05 0.95 -12.95
N ARG A 238 -16.43 2.21 -12.64
CA ARG A 238 -17.32 3.01 -13.50
C ARG A 238 -16.68 3.25 -14.86
N ALA A 239 -15.43 3.71 -14.90
CA ALA A 239 -14.69 3.96 -16.14
C ALA A 239 -14.59 2.68 -17.00
N ALA A 240 -14.21 1.55 -16.41
CA ALA A 240 -14.12 0.27 -17.12
C ALA A 240 -15.47 -0.17 -17.71
N ARG A 241 -16.59 -0.02 -16.95
CA ARG A 241 -17.94 -0.32 -17.49
C ARG A 241 -18.35 0.61 -18.61
N LEU A 242 -18.10 1.91 -18.47
CA LEU A 242 -18.43 2.89 -19.52
C LEU A 242 -17.65 2.65 -20.82
N ALA A 243 -16.41 2.21 -20.71
CA ALA A 243 -15.59 1.79 -21.84
C ALA A 243 -16.07 0.47 -22.49
N GLY A 244 -16.95 -0.29 -21.83
CA GLY A 244 -17.53 -1.53 -22.37
C GLY A 244 -16.90 -2.83 -21.85
N ALA A 245 -16.04 -2.76 -20.84
CA ALA A 245 -15.49 -3.98 -20.21
C ALA A 245 -16.59 -4.79 -19.49
N THR A 246 -16.53 -6.12 -19.62
CA THR A 246 -17.35 -7.04 -18.81
C THR A 246 -16.68 -7.25 -17.44
N LEU A 247 -17.39 -6.92 -16.37
CA LEU A 247 -16.91 -7.09 -14.99
C LEU A 247 -17.72 -8.21 -14.30
N ALA A 248 -17.14 -9.41 -14.16
CA ALA A 248 -17.77 -10.57 -13.57
C ALA A 248 -17.27 -10.76 -12.12
N THR A 249 -18.14 -10.58 -11.14
CA THR A 249 -17.91 -10.88 -9.72
C THR A 249 -18.37 -12.28 -9.34
N GLY A 250 -17.89 -12.82 -8.21
CA GLY A 250 -18.14 -14.21 -7.81
C GLY A 250 -17.55 -15.23 -8.80
N ALA A 251 -16.56 -14.79 -9.60
CA ALA A 251 -15.93 -15.56 -10.66
C ALA A 251 -14.48 -15.88 -10.29
N GLU A 252 -14.27 -16.99 -9.59
CA GLU A 252 -12.95 -17.41 -9.14
C GLU A 252 -12.19 -18.16 -10.24
N VAL A 253 -11.08 -17.59 -10.72
CA VAL A 253 -10.19 -18.26 -11.67
C VAL A 253 -9.44 -19.38 -10.96
N THR A 254 -9.50 -20.58 -11.52
CA THR A 254 -8.92 -21.80 -10.94
C THR A 254 -7.71 -22.33 -11.72
N ALA A 255 -7.63 -22.03 -13.00
CA ALA A 255 -6.47 -22.37 -13.84
C ALA A 255 -6.41 -21.48 -15.08
N ILE A 256 -5.21 -21.28 -15.60
CA ILE A 256 -4.94 -20.64 -16.88
C ILE A 256 -3.89 -21.42 -17.67
N THR A 257 -3.89 -21.24 -18.98
CA THR A 257 -2.88 -21.85 -19.85
C THR A 257 -2.20 -20.79 -20.75
N PRO A 258 -0.95 -21.02 -21.19
CA PRO A 258 -0.25 -20.08 -22.08
C PRO A 258 -0.91 -19.88 -23.45
N ASP A 259 -1.75 -20.82 -23.90
CA ASP A 259 -2.54 -20.73 -25.12
C ASP A 259 -3.87 -19.99 -24.95
N GLY A 260 -4.10 -19.38 -23.77
CA GLY A 260 -5.17 -18.43 -23.53
C GLY A 260 -6.47 -19.03 -23.00
N GLU A 261 -6.50 -20.31 -22.56
CA GLU A 261 -7.67 -20.84 -21.86
C GLU A 261 -7.68 -20.37 -20.41
N VAL A 262 -8.83 -19.87 -19.95
CA VAL A 262 -9.09 -19.48 -18.56
C VAL A 262 -10.24 -20.33 -18.02
N SER A 263 -9.95 -21.13 -17.00
CA SER A 263 -10.94 -21.91 -16.22
C SER A 263 -11.31 -21.16 -14.95
N TYR A 264 -12.61 -21.05 -14.67
CA TYR A 264 -13.12 -20.33 -13.50
C TYR A 264 -14.42 -20.94 -12.99
N THR A 265 -14.81 -20.61 -11.77
CA THR A 265 -16.07 -21.05 -11.14
C THR A 265 -16.96 -19.84 -10.87
N VAL A 266 -18.27 -20.00 -11.13
CA VAL A 266 -19.32 -19.04 -10.77
C VAL A 266 -20.48 -19.81 -10.18
N GLY A 267 -20.89 -19.47 -8.96
CA GLY A 267 -21.99 -20.16 -8.27
C GLY A 267 -21.77 -21.67 -8.09
N GLY A 268 -20.50 -22.10 -8.00
CA GLY A 268 -20.12 -23.52 -7.89
C GLY A 268 -20.03 -24.27 -9.23
N GLU A 269 -20.39 -23.64 -10.36
CA GLU A 269 -20.28 -24.23 -11.69
C GLU A 269 -18.93 -23.88 -12.34
N GLN A 270 -18.26 -24.89 -12.89
CA GLN A 270 -17.05 -24.66 -13.69
C GLN A 270 -17.40 -24.13 -15.08
N ARG A 271 -16.67 -23.09 -15.48
CA ARG A 271 -16.77 -22.44 -16.79
C ARG A 271 -15.40 -22.26 -17.42
N ARG A 272 -15.37 -22.01 -18.72
CA ARG A 272 -14.15 -21.74 -19.48
C ARG A 272 -14.40 -20.63 -20.49
N LEU A 273 -13.37 -19.84 -20.71
CA LEU A 273 -13.31 -18.87 -21.82
C LEU A 273 -11.93 -18.91 -22.47
N GLY A 274 -11.83 -18.33 -23.68
CA GLY A 274 -10.58 -18.12 -24.38
C GLY A 274 -10.24 -16.63 -24.40
N ALA A 275 -8.94 -16.28 -24.31
CA ALA A 275 -8.46 -14.93 -24.45
C ALA A 275 -7.14 -14.89 -25.23
N THR A 276 -6.94 -13.88 -26.09
CA THR A 276 -5.69 -13.68 -26.82
C THR A 276 -4.56 -13.25 -25.87
N ARG A 277 -4.89 -12.48 -24.85
CA ARG A 277 -3.98 -12.02 -23.78
C ARG A 277 -4.62 -12.25 -22.42
N ILE A 278 -3.81 -12.63 -21.45
CA ILE A 278 -4.21 -12.73 -20.05
C ILE A 278 -3.41 -11.70 -19.24
N LEU A 279 -4.12 -10.86 -18.48
CA LEU A 279 -3.51 -9.92 -17.55
C LEU A 279 -3.74 -10.41 -16.12
N ALA A 280 -2.64 -10.70 -15.41
CA ALA A 280 -2.66 -11.22 -14.06
C ALA A 280 -2.59 -10.07 -13.03
N ASN A 281 -3.74 -9.69 -12.48
CA ASN A 281 -3.83 -8.78 -11.33
C ASN A 281 -3.83 -9.56 -10.02
N VAL A 282 -2.97 -10.56 -9.96
CA VAL A 282 -2.66 -11.40 -8.79
C VAL A 282 -1.15 -11.39 -8.57
N SER A 283 -0.70 -11.93 -7.43
CA SER A 283 0.74 -12.03 -7.18
C SER A 283 1.42 -12.99 -8.16
N PRO A 284 2.72 -12.83 -8.47
CA PRO A 284 3.47 -13.81 -9.25
C PRO A 284 3.41 -15.22 -8.67
N TRP A 285 3.39 -15.36 -7.34
CA TRP A 285 3.23 -16.65 -6.66
C TRP A 285 1.85 -17.28 -6.93
N THR A 286 0.77 -16.49 -6.92
CA THR A 286 -0.58 -16.95 -7.25
C THR A 286 -0.67 -17.31 -8.74
N LEU A 287 -0.05 -16.50 -9.62
CA LEU A 287 0.01 -16.77 -11.05
C LEU A 287 0.68 -18.12 -11.35
N ASP A 288 1.81 -18.42 -10.71
CA ASP A 288 2.48 -19.72 -10.84
C ASP A 288 1.56 -20.88 -10.41
N GLY A 289 0.77 -20.68 -9.35
CA GLY A 289 -0.26 -21.63 -8.92
C GLY A 289 -1.33 -21.87 -9.97
N LEU A 290 -1.85 -20.81 -10.60
CA LEU A 290 -2.87 -20.90 -11.66
C LEU A 290 -2.34 -21.58 -12.93
N LEU A 291 -1.03 -21.45 -13.21
CA LEU A 291 -0.33 -22.13 -14.30
C LEU A 291 0.08 -23.57 -13.96
N GLY A 292 -0.23 -24.05 -12.76
CA GLY A 292 0.16 -25.39 -12.30
C GLY A 292 1.68 -25.53 -12.01
N ARG A 293 2.41 -24.41 -11.87
CA ARG A 293 3.88 -24.38 -11.66
C ARG A 293 4.31 -24.31 -10.20
N GLY A 294 3.41 -23.99 -9.26
CA GLY A 294 3.76 -23.63 -7.88
C GLY A 294 3.59 -24.73 -6.83
N GLY A 295 4.45 -24.71 -5.80
CA GLY A 295 4.35 -25.42 -4.54
C GLY A 295 5.51 -26.38 -4.25
N THR A 296 6.04 -26.35 -3.02
CA THR A 296 7.09 -27.27 -2.52
C THR A 296 6.69 -28.74 -2.62
N ASP A 297 5.38 -29.06 -2.58
CA ASP A 297 4.85 -30.41 -2.77
C ASP A 297 4.55 -30.75 -4.24
N ARG A 298 4.62 -29.79 -5.16
CA ARG A 298 4.33 -29.95 -6.59
C ARG A 298 5.57 -30.18 -7.47
N VAL A 299 6.76 -29.87 -6.98
CA VAL A 299 8.04 -30.14 -7.69
C VAL A 299 8.20 -31.62 -8.04
N ALA A 300 7.58 -32.51 -7.28
CA ALA A 300 7.62 -33.95 -7.52
C ALA A 300 6.71 -34.44 -8.66
N ALA A 301 5.72 -33.66 -9.11
CA ALA A 301 4.69 -34.13 -10.03
C ALA A 301 4.88 -33.72 -11.50
N THR A 302 5.66 -32.70 -11.83
CA THR A 302 5.70 -32.13 -13.20
C THR A 302 7.07 -32.03 -13.85
N GLY A 303 8.19 -32.34 -13.17
CA GLY A 303 9.54 -32.33 -13.79
C GLY A 303 9.98 -30.99 -14.39
N GLY A 304 9.33 -29.89 -14.06
CA GLY A 304 9.61 -28.56 -14.59
C GLY A 304 10.75 -27.86 -13.85
N SER A 305 11.83 -27.52 -14.57
CA SER A 305 13.05 -26.87 -14.07
C SER A 305 13.03 -25.34 -14.19
N GLY A 306 11.95 -24.67 -13.78
CA GLY A 306 11.90 -23.21 -13.69
C GLY A 306 12.17 -22.70 -12.26
N PRO A 307 12.70 -21.47 -12.06
CA PRO A 307 12.82 -20.90 -10.73
C PRO A 307 11.42 -20.73 -10.10
N THR A 308 11.20 -21.37 -8.96
CA THR A 308 9.94 -21.27 -8.21
C THR A 308 9.91 -19.90 -7.53
N VAL A 309 8.85 -19.12 -7.75
CA VAL A 309 8.62 -17.87 -7.03
C VAL A 309 8.35 -18.21 -5.55
N ALA A 310 9.14 -17.66 -4.64
CA ALA A 310 8.91 -17.85 -3.20
C ALA A 310 7.60 -17.18 -2.76
N LYS A 311 6.89 -17.80 -1.80
CA LYS A 311 5.73 -17.17 -1.17
C LYS A 311 6.20 -15.87 -0.50
N PRO A 312 5.64 -14.70 -0.88
CA PRO A 312 6.03 -13.44 -0.25
C PRO A 312 5.55 -13.38 1.19
N GLU A 313 6.21 -12.57 2.01
CA GLU A 313 5.84 -12.33 3.40
C GLU A 313 5.36 -10.89 3.58
N GLY A 314 4.17 -10.71 4.15
CA GLY A 314 3.67 -9.44 4.64
C GLY A 314 4.19 -9.14 6.04
N ALA A 315 4.12 -7.89 6.47
CA ALA A 315 4.74 -7.46 7.71
C ALA A 315 3.92 -6.44 8.51
N GLN A 316 2.63 -6.37 8.29
CA GLN A 316 1.76 -5.37 8.91
C GLN A 316 0.54 -5.99 9.61
N LEU A 317 0.10 -5.27 10.63
CA LEU A 317 -1.18 -5.43 11.30
C LEU A 317 -2.04 -4.20 11.00
N LYS A 318 -3.34 -4.37 10.75
CA LYS A 318 -4.27 -3.25 10.64
C LYS A 318 -5.36 -3.34 11.69
N VAL A 319 -5.61 -2.23 12.40
CA VAL A 319 -6.73 -2.11 13.36
C VAL A 319 -7.56 -0.88 13.03
N ASN A 320 -8.83 -1.08 12.70
CA ASN A 320 -9.81 -0.02 12.49
C ASN A 320 -10.64 0.17 13.75
N LEU A 321 -10.77 1.42 14.20
CA LEU A 321 -11.51 1.81 15.39
C LEU A 321 -12.55 2.87 15.03
N LEU A 322 -13.73 2.80 15.64
CA LEU A 322 -14.70 3.91 15.65
C LEU A 322 -14.87 4.42 17.08
N LEU A 323 -14.57 5.69 17.27
CA LEU A 323 -14.54 6.34 18.59
C LEU A 323 -15.66 7.36 18.72
N SER A 324 -16.16 7.54 19.95
CA SER A 324 -17.13 8.58 20.30
C SER A 324 -16.52 10.00 20.29
N ARG A 325 -15.20 10.12 20.38
CA ARG A 325 -14.39 11.34 20.27
C ARG A 325 -12.92 11.00 20.11
N LEU A 326 -12.09 11.98 19.77
CA LEU A 326 -10.64 11.81 19.82
C LEU A 326 -10.16 11.58 21.27
N PRO A 327 -9.13 10.74 21.48
CA PRO A 327 -8.52 10.54 22.78
C PRO A 327 -7.70 11.77 23.19
N ARG A 328 -7.60 12.00 24.50
CA ARG A 328 -6.70 13.03 25.04
C ARG A 328 -5.27 12.56 24.98
N LEU A 329 -4.38 13.47 24.62
CA LEU A 329 -2.95 13.24 24.58
C LEU A 329 -2.27 13.74 25.85
N ARG A 330 -1.07 13.26 26.11
CA ARG A 330 -0.20 13.84 27.14
C ARG A 330 0.28 15.21 26.66
N GLY A 331 0.45 16.15 27.58
CA GLY A 331 0.83 17.52 27.28
C GLY A 331 -0.28 18.36 26.63
N ASP A 332 0.10 19.50 26.06
CA ASP A 332 -0.82 20.54 25.60
C ASP A 332 -1.11 20.48 24.09
N VAL A 333 -0.68 19.41 23.37
CA VAL A 333 -0.93 19.29 21.94
C VAL A 333 -2.43 19.08 21.68
N ASP A 334 -2.98 19.83 20.72
CA ASP A 334 -4.35 19.62 20.26
C ASP A 334 -4.49 18.24 19.59
N PRO A 335 -5.38 17.35 20.07
CA PRO A 335 -5.62 16.07 19.44
C PRO A 335 -5.96 16.15 17.95
N ALA A 336 -6.70 17.19 17.52
CA ALA A 336 -7.03 17.37 16.10
C ALA A 336 -5.78 17.68 15.25
N ALA A 337 -4.81 18.41 15.79
CA ALA A 337 -3.54 18.64 15.13
C ALA A 337 -2.68 17.37 15.10
N ALA A 338 -2.60 16.64 16.21
CA ALA A 338 -1.79 15.44 16.34
C ALA A 338 -2.29 14.29 15.45
N PHE A 339 -3.60 14.03 15.42
CA PHE A 339 -4.22 13.01 14.57
C PHE A 339 -4.55 13.50 13.14
N GLY A 340 -4.33 14.78 12.85
CA GLY A 340 -4.57 15.38 11.54
C GLY A 340 -3.54 15.01 10.47
N GLY A 341 -2.43 14.41 10.87
CA GLY A 341 -1.40 13.80 10.03
C GLY A 341 -1.26 12.31 10.32
N THR A 342 -0.06 11.78 10.12
CA THR A 342 0.34 10.45 10.58
C THR A 342 0.72 10.54 12.06
N PHE A 343 0.05 9.79 12.91
CA PHE A 343 0.37 9.72 14.34
C PHE A 343 1.26 8.51 14.59
N HIS A 344 2.55 8.73 14.82
CA HIS A 344 3.54 7.68 15.04
C HIS A 344 3.63 7.31 16.51
N ILE A 345 3.67 6.02 16.83
CA ILE A 345 3.84 5.54 18.19
C ILE A 345 4.96 4.50 18.29
N ASN A 346 5.83 4.69 19.28
CA ASN A 346 6.93 3.77 19.58
C ASN A 346 7.84 3.50 18.37
N GLU A 347 8.05 4.51 17.53
CA GLU A 347 8.83 4.44 16.28
C GLU A 347 10.19 5.15 16.39
N GLY A 348 10.78 5.22 17.60
CA GLY A 348 12.16 5.64 17.73
C GLY A 348 13.11 4.68 17.00
N TRP A 349 14.24 5.16 16.53
CA TRP A 349 15.24 4.39 15.79
C TRP A 349 15.62 3.07 16.46
N ARG A 350 15.92 3.15 17.78
CA ARG A 350 16.30 1.97 18.57
C ARG A 350 15.12 1.03 18.77
N GLN A 351 13.91 1.58 18.91
CA GLN A 351 12.71 0.78 19.09
C GLN A 351 12.35 0.03 17.81
N LEU A 352 12.49 0.64 16.65
CA LEU A 352 12.26 -0.02 15.35
C LEU A 352 13.21 -1.21 15.17
N GLN A 353 14.52 -1.05 15.50
CA GLN A 353 15.47 -2.17 15.44
C GLN A 353 15.11 -3.26 16.45
N ALA A 354 14.78 -2.90 17.69
CA ALA A 354 14.40 -3.87 18.73
C ALA A 354 13.12 -4.63 18.37
N ALA A 355 12.16 -3.95 17.73
CA ALA A 355 10.94 -4.54 17.22
C ALA A 355 11.23 -5.54 16.08
N TYR A 356 12.08 -5.15 15.12
CA TYR A 356 12.55 -6.07 14.09
C TYR A 356 13.21 -7.32 14.68
N ASP A 357 14.15 -7.16 15.61
CA ASP A 357 14.87 -8.28 16.25
C ASP A 357 13.91 -9.22 17.01
N SER A 358 12.90 -8.66 17.69
CA SER A 358 11.87 -9.43 18.38
C SER A 358 11.03 -10.24 17.40
N ALA A 359 10.55 -9.60 16.34
CA ALA A 359 9.72 -10.23 15.31
C ALA A 359 10.50 -11.28 14.50
N ALA A 360 11.78 -11.00 14.18
CA ALA A 360 12.67 -11.96 13.53
C ALA A 360 12.89 -13.21 14.36
N ALA A 361 12.86 -13.08 15.71
CA ALA A 361 12.90 -14.19 16.65
C ALA A 361 11.52 -14.82 16.96
N GLY A 362 10.47 -14.47 16.20
CA GLY A 362 9.13 -15.03 16.35
C GLY A 362 8.33 -14.50 17.55
N ARG A 363 8.71 -13.35 18.11
CA ARG A 363 8.01 -12.72 19.23
C ARG A 363 7.32 -11.44 18.80
N ILE A 364 6.12 -11.18 19.33
CA ILE A 364 5.45 -9.88 19.14
C ILE A 364 6.35 -8.79 19.74
N PRO A 365 6.62 -7.69 18.98
CA PRO A 365 7.32 -6.54 19.54
C PRO A 365 6.58 -5.92 20.73
N ASP A 366 7.33 -5.53 21.75
CA ASP A 366 6.80 -4.85 22.93
C ASP A 366 7.72 -3.69 23.34
N PRO A 367 7.27 -2.44 23.16
CA PRO A 367 6.03 -2.01 22.50
C PRO A 367 6.03 -2.26 20.98
N LEU A 368 4.84 -2.48 20.41
CA LEU A 368 4.65 -2.62 18.97
C LEU A 368 4.71 -1.23 18.30
N PRO A 369 5.65 -0.97 17.38
CA PRO A 369 5.64 0.29 16.62
C PRO A 369 4.42 0.36 15.71
N ALA A 370 3.81 1.54 15.57
CA ALA A 370 2.63 1.68 14.74
C ALA A 370 2.40 3.13 14.27
N GLU A 371 1.75 3.26 13.12
CA GLU A 371 1.23 4.50 12.58
C GLU A 371 -0.30 4.54 12.69
N ILE A 372 -0.84 5.73 12.95
CA ILE A 372 -2.29 5.93 13.04
C ILE A 372 -2.72 7.07 12.15
N TYR A 373 -3.91 6.89 11.56
CA TYR A 373 -4.55 7.84 10.67
C TYR A 373 -6.00 8.07 11.11
N CYS A 374 -6.42 9.34 11.13
CA CYS A 374 -7.79 9.74 11.40
C CYS A 374 -8.42 10.31 10.13
N HIS A 375 -9.04 9.46 9.32
CA HIS A 375 -9.67 9.86 8.06
C HIS A 375 -10.71 10.98 8.27
N THR A 376 -11.52 10.86 9.32
CA THR A 376 -12.65 11.77 9.61
C THR A 376 -12.26 13.20 10.00
N LEU A 377 -10.99 13.47 10.32
CA LEU A 377 -10.49 14.84 10.50
C LEU A 377 -10.35 15.59 9.17
N THR A 378 -10.08 14.88 8.09
CA THR A 378 -9.96 15.46 6.74
C THR A 378 -11.25 15.28 5.95
N ASP A 379 -11.81 14.06 5.95
CA ASP A 379 -13.07 13.74 5.28
C ASP A 379 -14.05 13.03 6.23
N PRO A 380 -14.99 13.76 6.84
CA PRO A 380 -16.02 13.16 7.69
C PRO A 380 -17.17 12.51 6.87
N SER A 381 -17.17 12.59 5.52
CA SER A 381 -18.28 12.10 4.70
C SER A 381 -18.46 10.57 4.76
N ILE A 382 -17.45 9.85 5.21
CA ILE A 382 -17.50 8.40 5.45
C ILE A 382 -18.39 7.99 6.64
N LEU A 383 -18.83 8.95 7.45
CA LEU A 383 -19.75 8.75 8.58
C LEU A 383 -21.16 9.26 8.23
N SER A 384 -22.20 8.63 8.78
CA SER A 384 -23.55 9.15 8.70
C SER A 384 -23.67 10.55 9.32
N PRO A 385 -24.71 11.33 8.96
CA PRO A 385 -24.93 12.64 9.58
C PRO A 385 -25.02 12.59 11.11
N GLU A 386 -25.63 11.54 11.66
CA GLU A 386 -25.80 11.31 13.10
C GLU A 386 -24.45 11.08 13.79
N LEU A 387 -23.61 10.22 13.22
CA LEU A 387 -22.26 9.96 13.74
C LEU A 387 -21.38 11.21 13.69
N ARG A 388 -21.46 11.99 12.59
CA ARG A 388 -20.74 13.27 12.50
C ARG A 388 -21.21 14.26 13.57
N ALA A 389 -22.52 14.36 13.78
CA ALA A 389 -23.10 15.27 14.78
C ALA A 389 -22.75 14.85 16.22
N SER A 390 -22.53 13.56 16.47
CA SER A 390 -22.10 13.06 17.79
C SER A 390 -20.62 13.35 18.12
N GLY A 391 -19.82 13.77 17.14
CA GLY A 391 -18.39 13.97 17.30
C GLY A 391 -17.56 12.67 17.15
N ALA A 392 -18.13 11.65 16.52
CA ALA A 392 -17.45 10.39 16.28
C ALA A 392 -16.25 10.53 15.31
N HIS A 393 -15.19 9.77 15.54
CA HIS A 393 -14.01 9.72 14.69
C HIS A 393 -13.57 8.27 14.41
N THR A 394 -12.99 8.06 13.24
CA THR A 394 -12.32 6.80 12.92
C THR A 394 -10.82 6.91 13.18
N LEU A 395 -10.22 5.87 13.75
CA LEU A 395 -8.77 5.68 13.73
C LEU A 395 -8.43 4.40 12.99
N THR A 396 -7.43 4.48 12.14
CA THR A 396 -6.83 3.33 11.47
C THR A 396 -5.38 3.22 11.93
N LEU A 397 -5.04 2.11 12.62
CA LEU A 397 -3.71 1.81 13.09
C LEU A 397 -3.07 0.77 12.17
N PHE A 398 -1.81 1.00 11.78
CA PHE A 398 -0.93 0.05 11.13
C PHE A 398 0.23 -0.30 12.06
N GLY A 399 0.24 -1.54 12.57
CA GLY A 399 1.37 -2.07 13.33
C GLY A 399 2.48 -2.50 12.39
N LEU A 400 3.70 -2.06 12.66
CA LEU A 400 4.91 -2.42 11.92
C LEU A 400 5.56 -3.67 12.54
N HIS A 401 6.40 -4.34 11.76
CA HIS A 401 7.11 -5.54 12.21
C HIS A 401 6.18 -6.64 12.77
N ALA A 402 5.02 -6.83 12.11
CA ALA A 402 4.13 -7.95 12.36
C ALA A 402 4.14 -8.94 11.17
N PRO A 403 5.28 -9.65 10.91
CA PRO A 403 5.43 -10.51 9.75
C PRO A 403 4.56 -11.77 9.85
N ASP A 404 4.23 -12.35 8.67
CA ASP A 404 3.39 -13.56 8.54
C ASP A 404 3.91 -14.76 9.35
N ARG A 405 5.23 -14.82 9.55
CA ARG A 405 5.89 -15.86 10.37
C ARG A 405 5.59 -15.79 11.87
N LEU A 406 5.00 -14.71 12.38
CA LEU A 406 4.60 -14.64 13.79
C LEU A 406 3.47 -15.63 14.04
N THR A 407 3.66 -16.52 15.01
CA THR A 407 2.66 -17.52 15.40
C THR A 407 1.58 -16.96 16.34
N ALA A 408 1.53 -15.64 16.50
CA ALA A 408 0.57 -14.95 17.35
C ALA A 408 -0.84 -14.95 16.72
N ASP A 409 -1.85 -15.12 17.56
CA ASP A 409 -3.24 -14.97 17.11
C ASP A 409 -3.66 -13.50 17.00
N ARG A 410 -4.82 -13.27 16.39
CA ARG A 410 -5.38 -11.93 16.18
C ARG A 410 -5.55 -11.14 17.48
N ASP A 411 -6.03 -11.79 18.54
CA ASP A 411 -6.32 -11.12 19.83
C ASP A 411 -5.04 -10.67 20.52
N GLN A 412 -3.98 -11.47 20.43
CA GLN A 412 -2.65 -11.11 20.95
C GLN A 412 -2.07 -9.90 20.21
N LEU A 413 -2.17 -9.88 18.88
CA LEU A 413 -1.70 -8.76 18.05
C LEU A 413 -2.53 -7.49 18.30
N GLN A 414 -3.87 -7.62 18.42
CA GLN A 414 -4.75 -6.52 18.77
C GLN A 414 -4.41 -5.95 20.15
N ALA A 415 -4.20 -6.81 21.15
CA ALA A 415 -3.83 -6.38 22.49
C ALA A 415 -2.50 -5.63 22.50
N ALA A 416 -1.48 -6.10 21.75
CA ALA A 416 -0.20 -5.42 21.61
C ALA A 416 -0.36 -4.02 20.96
N ALA A 417 -1.18 -3.92 19.91
CA ALA A 417 -1.48 -2.65 19.24
C ALA A 417 -2.18 -1.65 20.17
N LEU A 418 -3.21 -2.09 20.92
CA LEU A 418 -3.91 -1.23 21.88
C LEU A 418 -3.01 -0.83 23.06
N ALA A 419 -2.17 -1.75 23.58
CA ALA A 419 -1.21 -1.43 24.63
C ALA A 419 -0.20 -0.37 24.14
N SER A 420 0.30 -0.50 22.92
CA SER A 420 1.19 0.49 22.31
C SER A 420 0.51 1.85 22.18
N LEU A 421 -0.73 1.90 21.66
CA LEU A 421 -1.51 3.13 21.57
C LEU A 421 -1.74 3.76 22.96
N ASN A 422 -2.19 2.99 23.93
CA ASN A 422 -2.45 3.46 25.29
C ASN A 422 -1.18 4.00 25.99
N SER A 423 0.00 3.54 25.61
CA SER A 423 1.27 3.99 26.20
C SER A 423 1.57 5.47 25.97
N VAL A 424 1.00 6.07 24.91
CA VAL A 424 1.21 7.47 24.50
C VAL A 424 0.00 8.37 24.75
N LEU A 425 -1.15 7.82 25.14
CA LEU A 425 -2.36 8.57 25.46
C LEU A 425 -2.41 9.01 26.93
N ALA A 426 -3.20 10.04 27.22
CA ALA A 426 -3.50 10.48 28.60
C ALA A 426 -4.65 9.67 29.25
N GLU A 427 -5.33 8.83 28.47
CA GLU A 427 -6.45 8.01 28.89
C GLU A 427 -6.48 6.72 28.07
N PRO A 428 -7.04 5.61 28.58
CA PRO A 428 -7.23 4.39 27.79
C PRO A 428 -8.17 4.63 26.61
N ILE A 429 -7.89 3.95 25.47
CA ILE A 429 -8.71 4.09 24.25
C ILE A 429 -10.01 3.28 24.33
N GLU A 430 -10.04 2.18 25.08
CA GLU A 430 -11.15 1.23 25.12
C GLU A 430 -12.49 1.87 25.55
N PRO A 431 -12.55 2.76 26.56
CA PRO A 431 -13.78 3.45 26.92
C PRO A 431 -14.32 4.42 25.86
N LEU A 432 -13.50 4.78 24.86
CA LEU A 432 -13.88 5.68 23.78
C LEU A 432 -14.46 4.93 22.58
N LEU A 433 -14.24 3.61 22.51
CA LEU A 433 -14.82 2.78 21.46
C LEU A 433 -16.35 2.87 21.49
N MET A 434 -16.94 3.13 20.34
CA MET A 434 -18.38 2.99 20.16
C MET A 434 -18.76 1.52 20.19
N THR A 435 -20.03 1.24 20.39
CA THR A 435 -20.58 -0.12 20.33
C THR A 435 -21.48 -0.25 19.10
N ASP A 436 -21.44 -1.41 18.49
CA ASP A 436 -22.30 -1.77 17.39
C ASP A 436 -23.71 -2.19 17.85
N ALA A 437 -24.60 -2.55 16.92
CA ALA A 437 -25.97 -2.97 17.23
C ALA A 437 -26.05 -4.27 18.07
N ALA A 438 -25.01 -5.10 18.04
CA ALA A 438 -24.91 -6.29 18.88
C ALA A 438 -24.34 -6.00 20.28
N GLY A 439 -23.91 -4.76 20.56
CA GLY A 439 -23.27 -4.35 21.80
C GLY A 439 -21.76 -4.67 21.87
N ALA A 440 -21.16 -5.07 20.76
CA ALA A 440 -19.72 -5.29 20.67
C ALA A 440 -18.95 -3.98 20.42
N PRO A 441 -17.71 -3.82 20.92
CA PRO A 441 -16.91 -2.64 20.64
C PRO A 441 -16.59 -2.54 19.14
N CYS A 442 -16.68 -1.32 18.59
CA CYS A 442 -16.36 -1.03 17.18
C CYS A 442 -14.85 -1.05 16.94
N ILE A 443 -14.29 -2.23 16.89
CA ILE A 443 -12.89 -2.54 16.58
C ILE A 443 -12.81 -3.70 15.59
N GLU A 444 -12.04 -3.52 14.50
CA GLU A 444 -11.78 -4.56 13.53
C GLU A 444 -10.28 -4.73 13.33
N THR A 445 -9.76 -5.93 13.56
CA THR A 445 -8.34 -6.26 13.37
C THR A 445 -8.17 -7.17 12.15
N LYS A 446 -7.20 -6.82 11.30
CA LYS A 446 -6.79 -7.60 10.12
C LYS A 446 -5.30 -7.93 10.21
N THR A 447 -5.00 -9.21 10.21
CA THR A 447 -3.66 -9.77 10.20
C THR A 447 -3.22 -10.11 8.77
N THR A 448 -1.98 -10.52 8.57
CA THR A 448 -1.48 -11.07 7.31
C THR A 448 -2.31 -12.25 6.83
N HIS A 449 -2.72 -13.15 7.74
CA HIS A 449 -3.60 -14.28 7.44
C HIS A 449 -4.99 -13.85 6.96
N ASP A 450 -5.54 -12.77 7.53
CA ASP A 450 -6.81 -12.22 7.07
C ASP A 450 -6.71 -11.66 5.65
N LEU A 451 -5.59 -11.00 5.32
CA LEU A 451 -5.35 -10.48 3.96
C LEU A 451 -5.19 -11.61 2.96
N GLU A 452 -4.48 -12.68 3.32
CA GLU A 452 -4.32 -13.85 2.46
C GLU A 452 -5.68 -14.53 2.20
N SER A 453 -6.45 -14.79 3.25
CA SER A 453 -7.74 -15.49 3.12
C SER A 453 -8.80 -14.66 2.41
N ALA A 454 -8.93 -13.38 2.73
CA ALA A 454 -9.95 -12.51 2.18
C ALA A 454 -9.63 -12.02 0.75
N LEU A 455 -8.40 -11.63 0.51
CA LEU A 455 -7.99 -10.97 -0.74
C LEU A 455 -7.14 -11.86 -1.65
N GLY A 456 -6.66 -13.01 -1.15
CA GLY A 456 -5.70 -13.85 -1.88
C GLY A 456 -4.33 -13.20 -2.02
N LEU A 457 -3.89 -12.44 -1.01
CA LEU A 457 -2.57 -11.85 -0.92
C LEU A 457 -1.65 -12.83 -0.18
N PRO A 458 -0.78 -13.59 -0.85
CA PRO A 458 0.02 -14.62 -0.20
C PRO A 458 0.88 -14.04 0.91
N GLY A 459 0.85 -14.68 2.09
CA GLY A 459 1.50 -14.20 3.30
C GLY A 459 1.06 -12.81 3.76
N GLY A 460 -0.10 -12.32 3.28
CA GLY A 460 -0.58 -10.96 3.55
C GLY A 460 0.26 -9.86 2.93
N ASN A 461 1.14 -10.17 1.97
CA ASN A 461 2.02 -9.17 1.36
C ASN A 461 1.24 -8.20 0.47
N ILE A 462 1.20 -6.93 0.87
CA ILE A 462 0.41 -5.87 0.20
C ILE A 462 0.98 -5.43 -1.16
N PHE A 463 2.22 -5.80 -1.46
CA PHE A 463 2.90 -5.47 -2.71
C PHE A 463 2.89 -6.64 -3.71
N HIS A 464 2.26 -7.77 -3.37
CA HIS A 464 2.26 -9.02 -4.15
C HIS A 464 3.65 -9.69 -4.29
N GLY A 465 4.67 -9.17 -3.64
CA GLY A 465 6.05 -9.61 -3.68
C GLY A 465 7.02 -8.51 -3.29
N PRO A 466 8.33 -8.70 -3.45
CA PRO A 466 9.31 -7.65 -3.24
C PRO A 466 9.08 -6.48 -4.20
N LEU A 467 9.12 -5.25 -3.68
CA LEU A 467 9.13 -4.06 -4.52
C LEU A 467 10.38 -4.02 -5.40
N THR A 468 10.21 -3.57 -6.63
CA THR A 468 11.30 -3.31 -7.57
C THR A 468 11.61 -1.82 -7.64
N TRP A 469 12.78 -1.45 -8.17
CA TRP A 469 13.05 -0.06 -8.51
C TRP A 469 12.10 0.43 -9.62
N PRO A 470 11.79 1.74 -9.73
CA PRO A 470 10.93 2.26 -10.80
C PRO A 470 11.63 2.34 -12.17
N PHE A 471 12.80 1.74 -12.29
CA PHE A 471 13.62 1.64 -13.50
C PHE A 471 14.17 0.22 -13.66
N ALA A 472 14.59 -0.15 -14.87
CA ALA A 472 15.22 -1.43 -15.15
C ALA A 472 16.71 -1.40 -14.82
N GLU A 473 17.30 -2.55 -14.49
CA GLU A 473 18.75 -2.69 -14.41
C GLU A 473 19.39 -2.50 -15.80
N ASP A 474 20.65 -2.06 -15.85
CA ASP A 474 21.32 -1.73 -17.12
C ASP A 474 21.49 -2.94 -18.07
N ASP A 475 21.46 -4.16 -17.55
CA ASP A 475 21.55 -5.41 -18.29
C ASP A 475 20.18 -6.08 -18.53
N ALA A 476 19.09 -5.46 -18.10
CA ALA A 476 17.75 -5.99 -18.31
C ALA A 476 17.38 -6.00 -19.80
N SER A 477 16.66 -7.05 -20.22
CA SER A 477 16.05 -7.08 -21.55
C SER A 477 14.89 -6.07 -21.61
N LEU A 478 14.87 -5.24 -22.66
CA LEU A 478 13.82 -4.28 -22.99
C LEU A 478 13.38 -4.45 -24.47
N GLY A 479 13.54 -5.66 -25.03
CA GLY A 479 13.28 -5.96 -26.44
C GLY A 479 11.81 -6.03 -26.80
N THR A 480 10.95 -6.51 -25.89
CA THR A 480 9.49 -6.63 -26.10
C THR A 480 8.75 -5.46 -25.44
N ALA A 481 7.50 -5.21 -25.87
CA ALA A 481 6.65 -4.22 -25.21
C ALA A 481 6.45 -4.55 -23.73
N ALA A 482 6.17 -5.81 -23.40
CA ALA A 482 5.99 -6.27 -22.02
C ALA A 482 7.20 -5.99 -21.13
N GLU A 483 8.42 -6.19 -21.64
CA GLU A 483 9.68 -5.88 -20.93
C GLU A 483 9.85 -4.36 -20.76
N ARG A 484 9.65 -3.58 -21.82
CA ARG A 484 9.75 -2.11 -21.74
C ARG A 484 8.78 -1.49 -20.74
N TRP A 485 7.57 -2.05 -20.63
CA TRP A 485 6.56 -1.58 -19.70
C TRP A 485 6.66 -2.22 -18.30
N GLY A 486 7.58 -3.17 -18.11
CA GLY A 486 7.83 -3.82 -16.82
C GLY A 486 6.72 -4.75 -16.37
N VAL A 487 6.05 -5.40 -17.30
CA VAL A 487 4.89 -6.29 -17.06
C VAL A 487 5.10 -7.71 -17.60
N ALA A 488 6.30 -8.00 -18.12
CA ALA A 488 6.62 -9.28 -18.71
C ALA A 488 6.54 -10.44 -17.70
N THR A 489 6.12 -11.59 -18.20
CA THR A 489 6.26 -12.89 -17.53
C THR A 489 7.11 -13.83 -18.40
N THR A 490 7.26 -15.07 -17.97
CA THR A 490 7.91 -16.10 -18.80
C THR A 490 7.06 -16.52 -20.01
N ASP A 491 5.78 -16.18 -20.02
CA ASP A 491 4.84 -16.49 -21.09
C ASP A 491 4.43 -15.21 -21.83
N PRO A 492 4.74 -15.06 -23.12
CA PRO A 492 4.47 -13.82 -23.86
C PRO A 492 2.98 -13.43 -23.94
N SER A 493 2.07 -14.41 -23.80
CA SER A 493 0.61 -14.15 -23.80
C SER A 493 0.06 -13.70 -22.46
N ILE A 494 0.87 -13.75 -21.38
CA ILE A 494 0.48 -13.46 -20.00
C ILE A 494 1.32 -12.30 -19.47
N LEU A 495 0.66 -11.23 -19.03
CA LEU A 495 1.31 -10.04 -18.48
C LEU A 495 0.92 -9.85 -17.01
N LEU A 496 1.83 -9.36 -16.18
CA LEU A 496 1.49 -8.85 -14.84
C LEU A 496 0.82 -7.49 -14.99
N CYS A 497 -0.30 -7.28 -14.29
CA CYS A 497 -0.92 -5.96 -14.21
C CYS A 497 -1.24 -5.51 -12.78
N GLY A 498 -0.86 -6.32 -11.78
CA GLY A 498 -1.07 -6.04 -10.36
C GLY A 498 0.13 -5.35 -9.69
N ALA A 499 0.07 -5.30 -8.35
CA ALA A 499 1.13 -4.72 -7.52
C ALA A 499 2.48 -5.44 -7.65
N GLY A 500 2.51 -6.69 -8.13
CA GLY A 500 3.75 -7.44 -8.39
C GLY A 500 4.44 -7.11 -9.73
N ALA A 501 3.87 -6.22 -10.57
CA ALA A 501 4.56 -5.69 -11.75
C ALA A 501 5.65 -4.68 -11.35
N HIS A 502 6.56 -4.36 -12.28
CA HIS A 502 7.47 -3.22 -12.08
C HIS A 502 6.65 -1.95 -11.76
N ARG A 503 7.14 -1.12 -10.84
CA ARG A 503 6.43 0.10 -10.41
C ARG A 503 5.04 -0.17 -9.79
N GLY A 504 4.78 -1.42 -9.40
CA GLY A 504 3.61 -1.80 -8.64
C GLY A 504 3.71 -1.39 -7.17
N GLY A 505 2.67 -1.65 -6.42
CA GLY A 505 2.52 -1.28 -5.01
C GLY A 505 1.58 -0.10 -4.82
N ALA A 506 1.06 0.04 -3.60
CA ALA A 506 0.02 1.00 -3.20
C ALA A 506 -1.24 0.96 -4.09
N VAL A 507 -2.15 1.90 -3.90
CA VAL A 507 -3.32 2.10 -4.77
C VAL A 507 -2.95 3.10 -5.86
N SER A 508 -2.41 2.62 -6.98
CA SER A 508 -1.77 3.44 -8.00
C SER A 508 -2.40 3.34 -9.40
N GLY A 509 -2.91 2.16 -9.78
CA GLY A 509 -3.31 1.89 -11.16
C GLY A 509 -2.14 1.75 -12.15
N ILE A 510 -0.88 1.97 -11.72
CA ILE A 510 0.30 1.98 -12.60
C ILE A 510 0.50 0.61 -13.26
N GLY A 511 0.45 -0.49 -12.50
CA GLY A 511 0.58 -1.84 -13.07
C GLY A 511 -0.46 -2.13 -14.14
N GLY A 512 -1.70 -1.70 -13.91
CA GLY A 512 -2.80 -1.83 -14.88
C GLY A 512 -2.59 -0.99 -16.14
N HIS A 513 -2.23 0.29 -15.97
CA HIS A 513 -1.89 1.19 -17.07
C HIS A 513 -0.78 0.62 -17.94
N ASN A 514 0.34 0.23 -17.32
CA ASN A 514 1.51 -0.24 -18.04
C ASN A 514 1.25 -1.58 -18.78
N ALA A 515 0.45 -2.47 -18.19
CA ALA A 515 0.01 -3.68 -18.89
C ALA A 515 -0.89 -3.37 -20.08
N ALA A 516 -1.79 -2.40 -19.94
CA ALA A 516 -2.64 -1.95 -21.06
C ALA A 516 -1.78 -1.35 -22.17
N MET A 517 -0.82 -0.46 -21.84
CA MET A 517 0.07 0.14 -22.84
C MET A 517 0.92 -0.92 -23.56
N ALA A 518 1.43 -1.93 -22.84
CA ALA A 518 2.16 -3.03 -23.45
C ALA A 518 1.31 -3.81 -24.47
N VAL A 519 0.04 -4.07 -24.16
CA VAL A 519 -0.88 -4.74 -25.10
C VAL A 519 -1.17 -3.84 -26.31
N LEU A 520 -1.44 -2.55 -26.10
CA LEU A 520 -1.78 -1.60 -27.18
C LEU A 520 -0.60 -1.31 -28.11
N GLU A 521 0.64 -1.40 -27.61
CA GLU A 521 1.85 -1.21 -28.44
C GLU A 521 2.06 -2.36 -29.43
N GLU A 522 1.46 -3.54 -29.18
CA GLU A 522 1.59 -4.73 -30.04
C GLU A 522 0.44 -4.86 -31.06
N LEU A 523 -0.57 -3.97 -31.04
CA LEU A 523 -1.68 -3.94 -32.01
C LEU A 523 -1.31 -3.15 -33.27
#